data_fe41a713d8ab6c867f9c822cfd4481fb
#
_entry.id   fe41a713d8ab6c867f9c822cfd4481fb
#
_cell.length_a   1.000
_cell.length_b   1.000
_cell.length_c   1.000
_cell.angle_alpha   90.00
_cell.angle_beta   90.00
_cell.angle_gamma   90.00
#
_symmetry.space_group_name_H-M   'P 1'
#
loop_
_entity.id
_entity.type
_entity.pdbx_description
1 polymer ?
#
loop_
_entity_poly.entity_id
_entity_poly.type
_entity_poly.pdbx_seq_one_letter_code
_entity_poly.pdbx_strand_id
1 'polypeptide(L)'
;MWKKIATISSLLSIAAALMALPGQVMAAQTTVHGARIWNAPDHTRIVLDIAAPIPYKVFPLDNPPRLVVDLTDARLKGKLPGVDSSDVLVSGLRSGVRDGDDLRVVMDLKQAARIKSFELDPNDTYGHRLVIDLSPKDPGAAMLAAATATASPAILKQQGATRSPASLSVQPKGGRQRDVIVAVDAGHGGEDPGAVGRSGTREKDVTLAIARKLAARIDKQKGMQAVLIRDGDYFVALRQRISKARKHQADLFVSIHADAFTDPSVRGSSVYTLSNGGATSEAAKWLAARENRADLIGGVNLAERNDVLASVLLDMTQNATIEHSSIAATRVLAKLRSLGHVHQTRIQQAGFVVLKSPDIPSMLVETAFISNPDEEKRLRNGSYQNQLADSLLGGILDYFREYPPPGTRFARGPSRSPDAASDANDDLIGPGSSDAPNLLARGD
;
A
#
# COMPACT_ATOMS: atom_id res chain seq x y z
N MET A 1 -83.84 64.25 -19.99
CA MET A 1 -83.38 64.76 -21.31
C MET A 1 -82.13 64.03 -21.74
N TRP A 2 -82.29 63.34 -22.84
CA TRP A 2 -81.29 62.82 -23.79
C TRP A 2 -80.34 61.75 -23.24
N LYS A 3 -80.56 60.45 -23.54
CA LYS A 3 -80.31 59.72 -24.80
C LYS A 3 -78.85 59.83 -25.23
N LYS A 4 -78.10 58.72 -25.20
CA LYS A 4 -77.70 57.96 -26.41
C LYS A 4 -76.65 56.94 -26.02
N ILE A 5 -76.89 55.78 -26.25
CA ILE A 5 -76.58 54.87 -27.35
C ILE A 5 -75.35 54.06 -27.04
N ALA A 6 -75.68 52.81 -26.83
CA ALA A 6 -74.76 51.67 -26.88
C ALA A 6 -73.97 51.64 -28.19
N THR A 7 -72.75 51.34 -28.12
CA THR A 7 -72.05 50.72 -29.23
C THR A 7 -71.29 49.46 -28.66
N ILE A 8 -71.84 48.38 -29.04
CA ILE A 8 -71.28 47.05 -28.90
C ILE A 8 -70.03 47.03 -29.81
N SER A 9 -68.91 46.97 -29.19
CA SER A 9 -67.69 46.52 -29.89
C SER A 9 -67.32 45.17 -29.35
N SER A 10 -67.79 44.15 -30.03
CA SER A 10 -67.34 42.78 -29.93
C SER A 10 -65.92 42.72 -30.44
N LEU A 11 -64.96 42.98 -29.58
CA LEU A 11 -63.57 42.64 -29.84
C LEU A 11 -63.38 41.20 -29.45
N LEU A 12 -63.33 40.41 -30.47
CA LEU A 12 -62.92 39.02 -30.47
C LEU A 12 -61.59 38.92 -29.75
N SER A 13 -61.62 38.52 -28.49
CA SER A 13 -60.40 38.05 -27.77
C SER A 13 -60.07 36.70 -28.34
N ILE A 14 -59.23 36.69 -29.40
CA ILE A 14 -58.47 35.51 -29.80
C ILE A 14 -57.44 35.31 -28.67
N ALA A 15 -57.87 34.56 -27.66
CA ALA A 15 -56.93 33.94 -26.71
C ALA A 15 -56.09 32.96 -27.55
N ALA A 16 -54.94 33.43 -28.03
CA ALA A 16 -53.87 32.56 -28.51
C ALA A 16 -53.45 31.71 -27.31
N ALA A 17 -54.08 30.53 -27.17
CA ALA A 17 -53.54 29.45 -26.37
C ALA A 17 -52.21 29.06 -27.04
N LEU A 18 -51.14 29.75 -26.63
CA LEU A 18 -49.80 29.23 -26.81
C LEU A 18 -49.80 27.93 -26.01
N MET A 19 -50.05 26.81 -26.67
CA MET A 19 -49.65 25.49 -26.15
C MET A 19 -48.14 25.57 -25.98
N ALA A 20 -47.71 25.85 -24.75
CA ALA A 20 -46.38 25.56 -24.30
C ALA A 20 -46.25 24.03 -24.43
N LEU A 21 -45.76 23.60 -25.60
CA LEU A 21 -45.19 22.24 -25.70
C LEU A 21 -44.23 22.14 -24.54
N PRO A 22 -44.36 21.16 -23.67
CA PRO A 22 -43.32 20.91 -22.71
C PRO A 22 -42.06 20.68 -23.52
N GLY A 23 -41.17 21.67 -23.52
CA GLY A 23 -39.85 21.48 -24.08
C GLY A 23 -39.32 20.24 -23.38
N GLN A 24 -39.19 19.18 -24.12
CA GLN A 24 -38.42 18.05 -23.64
C GLN A 24 -37.03 18.63 -23.35
N VAL A 25 -36.75 18.88 -22.07
CA VAL A 25 -35.40 19.11 -21.60
C VAL A 25 -34.68 17.79 -21.94
N MET A 26 -34.05 17.76 -23.11
CA MET A 26 -33.12 16.70 -23.44
C MET A 26 -32.12 16.71 -22.31
N ALA A 27 -32.19 15.75 -21.42
CA ALA A 27 -31.20 15.56 -20.37
C ALA A 27 -29.86 15.47 -21.09
N ALA A 28 -28.95 16.39 -20.77
CA ALA A 28 -27.65 16.42 -21.43
C ALA A 28 -26.95 15.09 -21.11
N GLN A 29 -26.56 14.36 -22.15
CA GLN A 29 -25.84 13.08 -22.00
C GLN A 29 -24.67 13.24 -21.04
N THR A 30 -24.58 12.34 -20.08
CA THR A 30 -23.46 12.31 -19.14
C THR A 30 -22.16 11.98 -19.88
N THR A 31 -21.12 12.75 -19.61
CA THR A 31 -19.83 12.52 -20.25
C THR A 31 -18.99 11.53 -19.46
N VAL A 32 -18.53 10.46 -20.12
CA VAL A 32 -17.42 9.63 -19.66
C VAL A 32 -16.14 10.21 -20.23
N HIS A 33 -15.30 10.77 -19.37
CA HIS A 33 -14.07 11.46 -19.76
C HIS A 33 -12.99 10.51 -20.29
N GLY A 34 -13.01 9.27 -19.82
CA GLY A 34 -12.08 8.23 -20.22
C GLY A 34 -12.13 7.04 -19.26
N ALA A 35 -11.18 6.15 -19.44
CA ALA A 35 -10.98 5.01 -18.54
C ALA A 35 -9.51 4.91 -18.11
N ARG A 36 -9.28 4.33 -16.95
CA ARG A 36 -7.98 3.95 -16.45
C ARG A 36 -8.01 2.49 -16.07
N ILE A 37 -6.90 1.78 -16.25
CA ILE A 37 -6.78 0.35 -15.95
C ILE A 37 -5.50 0.11 -15.16
N TRP A 38 -5.61 -0.72 -14.14
CA TRP A 38 -4.48 -1.20 -13.33
C TRP A 38 -4.54 -2.70 -13.18
N ASN A 39 -3.42 -3.31 -13.48
CA ASN A 39 -3.23 -4.75 -13.41
C ASN A 39 -2.45 -5.09 -12.14
N ALA A 40 -3.10 -5.82 -11.23
CA ALA A 40 -2.48 -6.43 -10.06
C ALA A 40 -2.36 -7.95 -10.26
N PRO A 41 -1.48 -8.65 -9.52
CA PRO A 41 -1.31 -10.10 -9.67
C PRO A 41 -2.57 -10.92 -9.41
N ASP A 42 -3.51 -10.40 -8.62
CA ASP A 42 -4.73 -11.08 -8.17
C ASP A 42 -6.04 -10.46 -8.66
N HIS A 43 -5.96 -9.29 -9.32
CA HIS A 43 -7.14 -8.61 -9.86
C HIS A 43 -6.78 -7.57 -10.92
N THR A 44 -7.76 -7.17 -11.72
CA THR A 44 -7.67 -6.01 -12.62
C THR A 44 -8.73 -5.01 -12.23
N ARG A 45 -8.34 -3.75 -12.03
CA ARG A 45 -9.25 -2.64 -11.76
C ARG A 45 -9.38 -1.75 -12.97
N ILE A 46 -10.61 -1.48 -13.37
CA ILE A 46 -10.95 -0.50 -14.40
C ILE A 46 -11.77 0.60 -13.75
N VAL A 47 -11.42 1.85 -14.04
CA VAL A 47 -12.13 3.03 -13.53
C VAL A 47 -12.57 3.87 -14.72
N LEU A 48 -13.87 4.13 -14.81
CA LEU A 48 -14.45 5.08 -15.74
C LEU A 48 -14.61 6.44 -15.03
N ASP A 49 -13.98 7.48 -15.56
CA ASP A 49 -14.12 8.83 -15.03
C ASP A 49 -15.38 9.45 -15.63
N ILE A 50 -16.41 9.71 -14.80
CA ILE A 50 -17.73 10.17 -15.20
C ILE A 50 -18.00 11.59 -14.69
N ALA A 51 -18.73 12.39 -15.48
CA ALA A 51 -19.02 13.78 -15.10
C ALA A 51 -20.01 13.89 -13.93
N ALA A 52 -20.91 12.91 -13.77
CA ALA A 52 -21.93 12.84 -12.74
C ALA A 52 -22.33 11.37 -12.49
N PRO A 53 -22.98 11.04 -11.38
CA PRO A 53 -23.58 9.72 -11.17
C PRO A 53 -24.48 9.33 -12.33
N ILE A 54 -24.46 8.08 -12.73
CA ILE A 54 -25.13 7.59 -13.95
C ILE A 54 -25.74 6.22 -13.72
N PRO A 55 -26.98 5.95 -14.19
CA PRO A 55 -27.51 4.62 -14.19
C PRO A 55 -26.69 3.70 -15.08
N TYR A 56 -26.28 2.55 -14.53
CA TYR A 56 -25.47 1.59 -15.28
C TYR A 56 -25.90 0.15 -15.01
N LYS A 57 -25.55 -0.72 -15.95
CA LYS A 57 -25.71 -2.18 -15.82
C LYS A 57 -24.39 -2.86 -16.14
N VAL A 58 -23.99 -3.80 -15.27
CA VAL A 58 -22.80 -4.62 -15.45
C VAL A 58 -23.21 -6.07 -15.52
N PHE A 59 -22.84 -6.75 -16.59
CA PHE A 59 -23.18 -8.16 -16.77
C PHE A 59 -22.13 -8.92 -17.58
N PRO A 60 -21.84 -10.18 -17.22
CA PRO A 60 -20.95 -11.02 -18.01
C PRO A 60 -21.64 -11.59 -19.25
N LEU A 61 -20.86 -11.88 -20.26
CA LEU A 61 -21.23 -12.71 -21.41
C LEU A 61 -20.20 -13.83 -21.54
N ASP A 62 -20.71 -15.02 -21.83
CA ASP A 62 -19.89 -16.20 -22.09
C ASP A 62 -19.70 -16.41 -23.60
N ASN A 63 -18.65 -17.13 -23.99
CA ASN A 63 -18.41 -17.62 -25.36
C ASN A 63 -18.33 -16.53 -26.48
N PRO A 64 -17.25 -15.72 -26.54
CA PRO A 64 -16.10 -15.67 -25.66
C PRO A 64 -16.39 -14.88 -24.36
N PRO A 65 -15.65 -15.12 -23.28
CA PRO A 65 -15.84 -14.40 -22.02
C PRO A 65 -15.67 -12.89 -22.19
N ARG A 66 -16.66 -12.12 -21.75
CA ARG A 66 -16.67 -10.65 -21.81
C ARG A 66 -17.40 -10.08 -20.62
N LEU A 67 -17.03 -8.89 -20.22
CA LEU A 67 -17.83 -8.07 -19.34
C LEU A 67 -18.39 -6.89 -20.13
N VAL A 68 -19.68 -6.64 -20.00
CA VAL A 68 -20.36 -5.51 -20.61
C VAL A 68 -20.80 -4.54 -19.53
N VAL A 69 -20.55 -3.26 -19.78
CA VAL A 69 -21.03 -2.15 -18.96
C VAL A 69 -21.84 -1.23 -19.88
N ASP A 70 -23.14 -1.15 -19.61
CA ASP A 70 -24.04 -0.22 -20.29
C ASP A 70 -24.29 0.98 -19.37
N LEU A 71 -24.04 2.18 -19.88
CA LEU A 71 -24.26 3.44 -19.19
C LEU A 71 -25.36 4.20 -19.95
N THR A 72 -26.45 4.51 -19.24
CA THR A 72 -27.64 5.15 -19.84
C THR A 72 -27.37 6.65 -20.09
N ASP A 73 -27.81 7.19 -21.23
CA ASP A 73 -27.63 8.58 -21.61
C ASP A 73 -26.17 9.06 -21.46
N ALA A 74 -25.22 8.30 -22.00
CA ALA A 74 -23.81 8.55 -21.84
C ALA A 74 -23.04 8.57 -23.15
N ARG A 75 -21.98 9.37 -23.18
CA ARG A 75 -21.03 9.40 -24.29
C ARG A 75 -19.59 9.38 -23.80
N LEU A 76 -18.74 8.69 -24.54
CA LEU A 76 -17.30 8.70 -24.32
C LEU A 76 -16.67 9.92 -25.02
N LYS A 77 -15.99 10.79 -24.27
CA LYS A 77 -15.28 11.95 -24.82
C LYS A 77 -13.84 11.61 -25.23
N GLY A 78 -13.20 10.72 -24.47
CA GLY A 78 -11.80 10.34 -24.69
C GLY A 78 -11.67 9.01 -25.44
N LYS A 79 -10.46 8.44 -25.39
CA LYS A 79 -10.15 7.08 -25.86
C LYS A 79 -10.02 6.17 -24.66
N LEU A 80 -10.41 4.90 -24.85
CA LEU A 80 -10.12 3.86 -23.88
C LEU A 80 -8.61 3.53 -23.91
N PRO A 81 -7.99 3.24 -22.77
CA PRO A 81 -6.60 2.83 -22.72
C PRO A 81 -6.39 1.48 -23.40
N GLY A 82 -5.18 1.23 -23.91
CA GLY A 82 -4.76 -0.10 -24.28
C GLY A 82 -4.61 -0.98 -23.03
N VAL A 83 -4.86 -2.27 -23.19
CA VAL A 83 -4.67 -3.26 -22.14
C VAL A 83 -3.25 -3.82 -22.24
N ASP A 84 -2.55 -3.91 -21.11
CA ASP A 84 -1.23 -4.53 -21.05
C ASP A 84 -1.35 -6.03 -21.38
N SER A 85 -0.48 -6.55 -22.22
CA SER A 85 -0.45 -7.96 -22.59
C SER A 85 -0.22 -8.90 -21.39
N SER A 86 0.43 -8.40 -20.33
CA SER A 86 0.65 -9.11 -19.07
C SER A 86 -0.58 -9.17 -18.16
N ASP A 87 -1.66 -8.43 -18.45
CA ASP A 87 -2.90 -8.52 -17.67
C ASP A 87 -3.43 -9.95 -17.69
N VAL A 88 -3.72 -10.50 -16.51
CA VAL A 88 -4.12 -11.92 -16.37
C VAL A 88 -5.60 -12.16 -16.68
N LEU A 89 -6.42 -11.11 -16.70
CA LEU A 89 -7.88 -11.19 -16.84
C LEU A 89 -8.42 -10.53 -18.10
N VAL A 90 -7.91 -9.35 -18.45
CA VAL A 90 -8.43 -8.53 -19.55
C VAL A 90 -7.49 -8.64 -20.76
N SER A 91 -8.07 -8.86 -21.94
CA SER A 91 -7.33 -8.90 -23.20
C SER A 91 -7.59 -7.68 -24.08
N GLY A 92 -8.70 -6.99 -23.88
CA GLY A 92 -9.10 -5.85 -24.68
C GLY A 92 -10.18 -5.01 -24.04
N LEU A 93 -10.21 -3.72 -24.42
CA LEU A 93 -11.21 -2.75 -23.99
C LEU A 93 -11.73 -2.01 -25.22
N ARG A 94 -13.05 -1.99 -25.41
CA ARG A 94 -13.70 -1.33 -26.54
C ARG A 94 -15.01 -0.69 -26.12
N SER A 95 -15.48 0.29 -26.88
CA SER A 95 -16.75 0.98 -26.64
C SER A 95 -17.54 1.15 -27.92
N GLY A 96 -18.82 1.35 -27.76
CA GLY A 96 -19.75 1.64 -28.85
C GLY A 96 -21.00 2.33 -28.33
N VAL A 97 -21.74 2.97 -29.23
CA VAL A 97 -23.05 3.52 -28.94
C VAL A 97 -24.08 2.39 -29.00
N ARG A 98 -25.01 2.38 -28.06
CA ARG A 98 -26.14 1.48 -28.00
C ARG A 98 -27.44 2.30 -27.93
N ASP A 99 -28.48 1.82 -28.57
CA ASP A 99 -29.85 2.39 -28.56
C ASP A 99 -29.91 3.90 -28.91
N GLY A 100 -28.82 4.45 -29.53
CA GLY A 100 -28.74 5.83 -30.02
C GLY A 100 -28.05 6.81 -29.05
N ASP A 101 -28.17 6.62 -27.74
CA ASP A 101 -27.72 7.55 -26.69
C ASP A 101 -26.99 6.88 -25.52
N ASP A 102 -27.03 5.57 -25.40
CA ASP A 102 -26.32 4.81 -24.37
C ASP A 102 -24.87 4.51 -24.79
N LEU A 103 -23.96 4.54 -23.83
CA LEU A 103 -22.58 4.09 -24.00
C LEU A 103 -22.43 2.65 -23.52
N ARG A 104 -21.98 1.80 -24.41
CA ARG A 104 -21.56 0.42 -24.05
C ARG A 104 -20.05 0.34 -24.01
N VAL A 105 -19.50 -0.13 -22.89
CA VAL A 105 -18.08 -0.48 -22.72
C VAL A 105 -17.98 -1.99 -22.58
N VAL A 106 -17.13 -2.62 -23.38
CA VAL A 106 -16.92 -4.07 -23.37
C VAL A 106 -15.47 -4.37 -23.02
N MET A 107 -15.28 -5.22 -22.05
CA MET A 107 -14.00 -5.78 -21.62
C MET A 107 -13.95 -7.21 -22.14
N ASP A 108 -13.02 -7.49 -23.04
CA ASP A 108 -12.77 -8.85 -23.51
C ASP A 108 -11.90 -9.56 -22.47
N LEU A 109 -12.38 -10.70 -21.96
CA LEU A 109 -11.74 -11.42 -20.86
C LEU A 109 -10.98 -12.64 -21.36
N LYS A 110 -9.82 -12.92 -20.76
CA LYS A 110 -9.04 -14.14 -20.99
C LYS A 110 -9.66 -15.36 -20.31
N GLN A 111 -10.43 -15.13 -19.24
CA GLN A 111 -11.11 -16.16 -18.45
C GLN A 111 -12.31 -15.57 -17.69
N ALA A 112 -13.18 -16.44 -17.17
CA ALA A 112 -14.29 -15.99 -16.35
C ALA A 112 -13.81 -15.34 -15.05
N ALA A 113 -14.40 -14.18 -14.69
CA ALA A 113 -14.04 -13.39 -13.54
C ALA A 113 -15.20 -13.21 -12.55
N ARG A 114 -14.87 -12.99 -11.28
CA ARG A 114 -15.79 -12.37 -10.31
C ARG A 114 -15.73 -10.88 -10.53
N ILE A 115 -16.91 -10.25 -10.48
CA ILE A 115 -17.08 -8.84 -10.80
C ILE A 115 -17.61 -8.13 -9.58
N LYS A 116 -16.99 -7.03 -9.22
CA LYS A 116 -17.50 -6.05 -8.25
C LYS A 116 -17.51 -4.69 -8.93
N SER A 117 -18.67 -3.99 -8.92
CA SER A 117 -18.76 -2.63 -9.44
C SER A 117 -19.41 -1.72 -8.41
N PHE A 118 -18.95 -0.47 -8.37
CA PHE A 118 -19.46 0.56 -7.46
C PHE A 118 -19.06 1.94 -7.93
N GLU A 119 -19.84 2.94 -7.53
CA GLU A 119 -19.50 4.34 -7.78
C GLU A 119 -18.71 4.94 -6.63
N LEU A 120 -17.87 5.91 -6.96
CA LEU A 120 -17.14 6.74 -6.01
C LEU A 120 -17.46 8.20 -6.24
N ASP A 121 -17.78 8.90 -5.16
CA ASP A 121 -17.96 10.33 -5.15
C ASP A 121 -16.65 11.08 -5.47
N PRO A 122 -16.75 12.35 -5.89
CA PRO A 122 -15.60 13.22 -6.07
C PRO A 122 -14.76 13.34 -4.80
N ASN A 123 -13.46 13.47 -4.97
CA ASN A 123 -12.51 13.81 -3.92
C ASN A 123 -11.53 14.88 -4.42
N ASP A 124 -10.55 15.24 -3.59
CA ASP A 124 -9.57 16.30 -3.93
C ASP A 124 -8.77 16.01 -5.22
N THR A 125 -8.72 14.75 -5.67
CA THR A 125 -7.92 14.31 -6.82
C THR A 125 -8.76 13.98 -8.05
N TYR A 126 -9.95 13.42 -7.86
CA TYR A 126 -10.78 12.87 -8.92
C TYR A 126 -12.24 13.30 -8.80
N GLY A 127 -12.92 13.41 -9.95
CA GLY A 127 -14.38 13.54 -10.04
C GLY A 127 -15.12 12.23 -9.70
N HIS A 128 -16.37 12.15 -10.12
CA HIS A 128 -17.15 10.91 -10.01
C HIS A 128 -16.51 9.78 -10.81
N ARG A 129 -16.55 8.56 -10.29
CA ARG A 129 -15.92 7.39 -10.90
C ARG A 129 -16.81 6.17 -10.77
N LEU A 130 -16.91 5.40 -11.84
CA LEU A 130 -17.42 4.04 -11.79
C LEU A 130 -16.23 3.07 -11.78
N VAL A 131 -16.10 2.33 -10.70
CA VAL A 131 -15.02 1.34 -10.49
C VAL A 131 -15.55 -0.06 -10.80
N ILE A 132 -14.73 -0.83 -11.51
CA ILE A 132 -14.99 -2.22 -11.86
C ILE A 132 -13.77 -3.04 -11.48
N ASP A 133 -13.91 -3.88 -10.47
CA ASP A 133 -12.91 -4.82 -10.02
C ASP A 133 -13.20 -6.22 -10.57
N LEU A 134 -12.24 -6.76 -11.25
CA LEU A 134 -12.26 -8.12 -11.79
C LEU A 134 -11.25 -8.99 -11.04
N SER A 135 -11.69 -10.13 -10.52
CA SER A 135 -10.80 -11.13 -9.92
C SER A 135 -11.09 -12.51 -10.50
N PRO A 136 -10.09 -13.41 -10.58
CA PRO A 136 -10.30 -14.75 -11.09
C PRO A 136 -11.38 -15.48 -10.28
N LYS A 137 -12.25 -16.24 -10.96
CA LYS A 137 -13.24 -17.11 -10.27
C LYS A 137 -12.52 -18.18 -9.45
N ASP A 138 -11.42 -18.70 -9.97
CA ASP A 138 -10.56 -19.66 -9.30
C ASP A 138 -9.20 -19.06 -9.02
N PRO A 139 -8.93 -18.64 -7.75
CA PRO A 139 -7.67 -18.02 -7.38
C PRO A 139 -6.45 -18.95 -7.52
N GLY A 140 -6.66 -20.27 -7.44
CA GLY A 140 -5.58 -21.25 -7.58
C GLY A 140 -5.03 -21.33 -9.00
N ALA A 141 -5.90 -21.29 -9.99
CA ALA A 141 -5.51 -21.30 -11.40
C ALA A 141 -4.77 -20.01 -11.80
N ALA A 142 -5.16 -18.86 -11.25
CA ALA A 142 -4.52 -17.59 -11.53
C ALA A 142 -3.10 -17.50 -10.94
N MET A 143 -2.89 -18.01 -9.72
CA MET A 143 -1.56 -18.08 -9.11
C MET A 143 -0.62 -19.01 -9.90
N LEU A 144 -1.13 -20.09 -10.46
CA LEU A 144 -0.36 -21.01 -11.29
C LEU A 144 0.03 -20.36 -12.64
N ALA A 145 -0.89 -19.63 -13.26
CA ALA A 145 -0.63 -18.89 -14.49
C ALA A 145 0.38 -17.74 -14.30
N ALA A 146 0.29 -17.00 -13.20
CA ALA A 146 1.24 -15.94 -12.85
C ALA A 146 2.64 -16.52 -12.54
N ALA A 147 2.71 -17.65 -11.84
CA ALA A 147 3.97 -18.34 -11.54
C ALA A 147 4.66 -18.89 -12.79
N THR A 148 3.89 -19.33 -13.79
CA THR A 148 4.44 -19.82 -15.08
C THR A 148 4.88 -18.68 -16.00
N ALA A 149 4.29 -17.49 -15.89
CA ALA A 149 4.66 -16.32 -16.67
C ALA A 149 5.96 -15.65 -16.16
N THR A 150 6.35 -15.86 -14.90
CA THR A 150 7.56 -15.30 -14.26
C THR A 150 8.68 -16.30 -14.05
N ALA A 151 8.47 -17.60 -14.30
CA ALA A 151 9.46 -18.64 -14.07
C ALA A 151 10.44 -18.73 -15.25
N SER A 152 11.68 -18.30 -15.04
CA SER A 152 12.84 -18.81 -15.80
C SER A 152 12.92 -20.34 -15.62
N PRO A 153 13.37 -21.11 -16.64
CA PRO A 153 13.22 -22.57 -16.68
C PRO A 153 14.01 -23.40 -15.65
N ALA A 154 14.61 -22.79 -14.64
CA ALA A 154 15.57 -23.43 -13.74
C ALA A 154 14.99 -23.99 -12.42
N ILE A 155 13.68 -23.81 -12.11
CA ILE A 155 13.12 -24.13 -10.77
C ILE A 155 12.04 -25.25 -10.78
N LEU A 156 11.84 -25.94 -11.89
CA LEU A 156 10.79 -26.98 -12.00
C LEU A 156 11.23 -28.40 -11.54
N LYS A 157 12.14 -28.51 -10.57
CA LYS A 157 12.41 -29.83 -9.93
C LYS A 157 12.45 -29.66 -8.40
N GLN A 158 11.32 -29.63 -7.78
CA GLN A 158 11.06 -30.10 -6.39
C GLN A 158 9.79 -29.48 -5.81
N GLN A 159 8.63 -30.03 -6.10
CA GLN A 159 7.47 -29.94 -5.19
C GLN A 159 6.54 -31.13 -5.45
N GLY A 160 6.73 -32.14 -4.68
CA GLY A 160 5.78 -33.22 -4.46
C GLY A 160 5.78 -33.58 -3.00
N ALA A 161 4.85 -32.98 -2.23
CA ALA A 161 4.35 -33.55 -0.97
C ALA A 161 3.23 -32.66 -0.39
N THR A 162 2.01 -33.14 -0.50
CA THR A 162 0.83 -32.73 0.25
C THR A 162 1.08 -32.82 1.76
N ARG A 163 0.79 -31.75 2.52
CA ARG A 163 0.66 -31.81 3.98
C ARG A 163 -0.63 -31.13 4.44
N SER A 164 -1.49 -31.91 5.09
CA SER A 164 -2.65 -31.50 5.88
C SER A 164 -2.27 -30.68 7.12
N PRO A 165 -3.19 -29.85 7.66
CA PRO A 165 -2.94 -29.02 8.82
C PRO A 165 -3.10 -29.83 10.12
N ALA A 166 -2.04 -29.88 10.93
CA ALA A 166 -2.14 -30.36 12.31
C ALA A 166 -1.23 -29.55 13.24
N SER A 167 -1.90 -28.90 14.19
CA SER A 167 -1.51 -28.61 15.57
C SER A 167 -0.09 -28.16 15.95
N LEU A 168 -0.12 -27.11 16.73
CA LEU A 168 0.83 -26.44 17.61
C LEU A 168 1.84 -27.36 18.37
N SER A 169 3.03 -26.78 18.54
CA SER A 169 4.09 -27.15 19.49
C SER A 169 4.92 -28.38 19.18
N VAL A 170 6.03 -28.17 18.45
CA VAL A 170 7.28 -28.89 18.71
C VAL A 170 8.45 -28.00 18.38
N GLN A 171 9.32 -27.75 19.36
CA GLN A 171 10.63 -27.16 19.09
C GLN A 171 11.43 -28.14 18.22
N PRO A 172 11.92 -27.79 17.04
CA PRO A 172 12.74 -28.69 16.26
C PRO A 172 14.18 -28.65 16.78
N LYS A 173 14.61 -29.72 17.40
CA LYS A 173 16.03 -30.01 17.52
C LYS A 173 16.60 -30.22 16.11
N GLY A 174 17.46 -29.30 15.65
CA GLY A 174 18.22 -29.46 14.40
C GLY A 174 17.58 -28.97 13.11
N GLY A 175 16.56 -28.10 13.14
CA GLY A 175 15.90 -27.54 11.97
C GLY A 175 16.77 -26.53 11.21
N ARG A 176 16.69 -26.56 9.87
CA ARG A 176 17.29 -25.59 8.97
C ARG A 176 16.81 -24.19 9.36
N GLN A 177 17.73 -23.30 9.72
CA GLN A 177 17.39 -21.92 10.10
C GLN A 177 16.80 -21.19 8.89
N ARG A 178 15.70 -20.47 9.12
CA ARG A 178 15.08 -19.63 8.10
C ARG A 178 15.82 -18.30 7.93
N ASP A 179 15.62 -17.65 6.82
CA ASP A 179 16.05 -16.27 6.61
C ASP A 179 15.12 -15.30 7.38
N VAL A 180 15.65 -14.13 7.70
CA VAL A 180 14.85 -12.99 8.16
C VAL A 180 14.07 -12.46 6.98
N ILE A 181 12.78 -12.21 7.15
CA ILE A 181 11.88 -11.71 6.11
C ILE A 181 11.52 -10.25 6.40
N VAL A 182 11.83 -9.36 5.45
CA VAL A 182 11.46 -7.95 5.53
C VAL A 182 10.38 -7.65 4.49
N ALA A 183 9.19 -7.27 4.96
CA ALA A 183 8.15 -6.76 4.09
C ALA A 183 8.44 -5.30 3.74
N VAL A 184 8.65 -5.02 2.47
CA VAL A 184 8.91 -3.69 1.93
C VAL A 184 7.66 -3.20 1.22
N ASP A 185 7.03 -2.19 1.80
CA ASP A 185 5.81 -1.59 1.28
C ASP A 185 6.14 -0.29 0.56
N ALA A 186 5.74 -0.19 -0.70
CA ALA A 186 5.76 1.06 -1.44
C ALA A 186 4.41 1.75 -1.22
N GLY A 187 4.38 2.91 -0.59
CA GLY A 187 3.17 3.70 -0.37
C GLY A 187 2.40 3.96 -1.66
N HIS A 188 1.08 4.13 -1.56
CA HIS A 188 0.20 4.43 -2.67
C HIS A 188 0.16 3.36 -3.77
N GLY A 189 -0.18 3.73 -5.01
CA GLY A 189 -0.21 2.83 -6.17
C GLY A 189 -1.57 2.81 -6.88
N GLY A 190 -1.56 2.43 -8.16
CA GLY A 190 -2.76 2.39 -8.97
C GLY A 190 -3.40 3.77 -9.11
N GLU A 191 -4.68 3.86 -8.75
CA GLU A 191 -5.44 5.13 -8.78
C GLU A 191 -5.03 6.11 -7.68
N ASP A 192 -4.35 5.68 -6.63
CA ASP A 192 -3.81 6.57 -5.61
C ASP A 192 -2.39 7.03 -6.00
N PRO A 193 -2.22 8.26 -6.50
CA PRO A 193 -0.92 8.76 -6.91
C PRO A 193 -0.01 9.12 -5.71
N GLY A 194 -0.57 9.23 -4.49
CA GLY A 194 0.07 9.92 -3.39
C GLY A 194 0.23 11.42 -3.64
N ALA A 195 1.21 12.02 -3.04
CA ALA A 195 1.59 13.40 -3.30
C ALA A 195 2.14 13.58 -4.72
N VAL A 196 1.92 14.77 -5.28
CA VAL A 196 2.43 15.12 -6.61
C VAL A 196 3.33 16.36 -6.48
N GLY A 197 4.57 16.22 -6.90
CA GLY A 197 5.54 17.30 -6.92
C GLY A 197 5.21 18.34 -8.00
N ARG A 198 5.86 19.50 -7.94
CA ARG A 198 5.62 20.60 -8.87
C ARG A 198 5.95 20.25 -10.33
N SER A 199 6.89 19.34 -10.55
CA SER A 199 7.26 18.85 -11.88
C SER A 199 6.41 17.66 -12.35
N GLY A 200 5.33 17.33 -11.62
CA GLY A 200 4.42 16.22 -11.92
C GLY A 200 4.95 14.86 -11.47
N THR A 201 5.99 14.80 -10.65
CA THR A 201 6.49 13.55 -10.07
C THR A 201 5.47 13.01 -9.07
N ARG A 202 5.03 11.78 -9.27
CA ARG A 202 4.06 11.14 -8.36
C ARG A 202 4.78 10.34 -7.30
N GLU A 203 4.32 10.43 -6.08
CA GLU A 203 4.88 9.70 -4.94
C GLU A 203 4.88 8.19 -5.17
N LYS A 204 3.78 7.63 -5.68
CA LYS A 204 3.68 6.19 -5.96
C LYS A 204 4.81 5.63 -6.84
N ASP A 205 5.31 6.43 -7.78
CA ASP A 205 6.38 6.00 -8.71
C ASP A 205 7.74 6.02 -7.99
N VAL A 206 7.98 7.03 -7.17
CA VAL A 206 9.20 7.19 -6.37
C VAL A 206 9.30 6.11 -5.31
N THR A 207 8.22 5.89 -4.55
CA THR A 207 8.18 4.88 -3.48
C THR A 207 8.40 3.48 -4.03
N LEU A 208 7.79 3.15 -5.18
CA LEU A 208 8.01 1.86 -5.85
C LEU A 208 9.46 1.69 -6.31
N ALA A 209 10.06 2.75 -6.87
CA ALA A 209 11.45 2.70 -7.31
C ALA A 209 12.43 2.46 -6.15
N ILE A 210 12.22 3.13 -5.00
CA ILE A 210 13.05 2.96 -3.80
C ILE A 210 12.80 1.58 -3.18
N ALA A 211 11.54 1.14 -3.07
CA ALA A 211 11.18 -0.16 -2.51
C ALA A 211 11.83 -1.33 -3.28
N ARG A 212 11.80 -1.31 -4.61
CA ARG A 212 12.48 -2.30 -5.45
C ARG A 212 14.00 -2.32 -5.23
N LYS A 213 14.60 -1.14 -5.08
CA LYS A 213 16.05 -1.03 -4.80
C LYS A 213 16.40 -1.57 -3.41
N LEU A 214 15.57 -1.30 -2.40
CA LEU A 214 15.74 -1.83 -1.06
C LEU A 214 15.57 -3.35 -1.05
N ALA A 215 14.51 -3.87 -1.67
CA ALA A 215 14.27 -5.31 -1.76
C ALA A 215 15.44 -6.05 -2.41
N ALA A 216 15.92 -5.56 -3.56
CA ALA A 216 17.06 -6.15 -4.24
C ALA A 216 18.36 -6.14 -3.40
N ARG A 217 18.50 -5.20 -2.45
CA ARG A 217 19.64 -5.14 -1.52
C ARG A 217 19.48 -6.11 -0.36
N ILE A 218 18.26 -6.23 0.17
CA ILE A 218 17.94 -7.20 1.22
C ILE A 218 18.20 -8.62 0.71
N ASP A 219 17.75 -8.96 -0.49
CA ASP A 219 17.93 -10.29 -1.09
C ASP A 219 19.40 -10.65 -1.34
N LYS A 220 20.27 -9.65 -1.47
CA LYS A 220 21.72 -9.87 -1.55
C LYS A 220 22.37 -10.14 -0.19
N GLN A 221 21.66 -9.88 0.92
CA GLN A 221 22.19 -10.15 2.27
C GLN A 221 22.02 -11.62 2.61
N LYS A 222 23.10 -12.27 3.04
CA LYS A 222 23.05 -13.67 3.48
C LYS A 222 22.14 -13.80 4.71
N GLY A 223 21.11 -14.64 4.62
CA GLY A 223 20.17 -14.87 5.72
C GLY A 223 19.02 -13.88 5.77
N MET A 224 18.80 -13.12 4.70
CA MET A 224 17.65 -12.22 4.56
C MET A 224 16.89 -12.45 3.25
N GLN A 225 15.61 -12.12 3.25
CA GLN A 225 14.71 -12.13 2.11
C GLN A 225 13.79 -10.92 2.18
N ALA A 226 13.55 -10.28 1.04
CA ALA A 226 12.56 -9.23 0.90
C ALA A 226 11.23 -9.78 0.36
N VAL A 227 10.14 -9.17 0.80
CA VAL A 227 8.80 -9.36 0.24
C VAL A 227 8.25 -7.99 -0.12
N LEU A 228 8.10 -7.70 -1.41
CA LEU A 228 7.43 -6.49 -1.86
C LEU A 228 5.93 -6.63 -1.65
N ILE A 229 5.30 -5.66 -0.97
CA ILE A 229 3.85 -5.62 -0.78
C ILE A 229 3.14 -5.34 -2.11
N ARG A 230 3.70 -4.44 -2.91
CA ARG A 230 3.39 -4.29 -4.32
C ARG A 230 4.68 -4.20 -5.14
N ASP A 231 4.69 -4.84 -6.26
CA ASP A 231 5.81 -4.90 -7.21
C ASP A 231 5.51 -4.17 -8.52
N GLY A 232 4.28 -3.62 -8.66
CA GLY A 232 3.78 -2.87 -9.81
C GLY A 232 3.02 -1.61 -9.41
N ASP A 233 2.47 -0.92 -10.42
CA ASP A 233 1.61 0.24 -10.23
C ASP A 233 0.14 -0.22 -10.10
N TYR A 234 -0.22 -0.73 -8.93
CA TYR A 234 -1.59 -1.06 -8.54
C TYR A 234 -1.83 -0.69 -7.08
N PHE A 235 -3.09 -0.43 -6.74
CA PHE A 235 -3.50 -0.07 -5.40
C PHE A 235 -3.59 -1.32 -4.51
N VAL A 236 -3.10 -1.19 -3.28
CA VAL A 236 -3.26 -2.19 -2.20
C VAL A 236 -3.84 -1.47 -0.98
N ALA A 237 -5.01 -1.90 -0.53
CA ALA A 237 -5.65 -1.31 0.64
C ALA A 237 -4.77 -1.43 1.90
N LEU A 238 -4.82 -0.43 2.79
CA LEU A 238 -3.91 -0.32 3.94
C LEU A 238 -3.88 -1.60 4.81
N ARG A 239 -5.04 -2.18 5.12
CA ARG A 239 -5.11 -3.43 5.89
C ARG A 239 -4.60 -4.64 5.12
N GLN A 240 -4.76 -4.66 3.80
CA GLN A 240 -4.24 -5.74 2.96
C GLN A 240 -2.71 -5.74 2.92
N ARG A 241 -2.05 -4.57 3.04
CA ARG A 241 -0.58 -4.47 3.13
C ARG A 241 -0.06 -5.25 4.34
N ILE A 242 -0.68 -5.06 5.51
CA ILE A 242 -0.37 -5.81 6.73
C ILE A 242 -0.66 -7.30 6.55
N SER A 243 -1.82 -7.65 5.98
CA SER A 243 -2.21 -9.05 5.76
C SER A 243 -1.24 -9.78 4.83
N LYS A 244 -0.74 -9.10 3.79
CA LYS A 244 0.32 -9.65 2.91
C LYS A 244 1.62 -9.87 3.67
N ALA A 245 2.07 -8.90 4.48
CA ALA A 245 3.27 -9.07 5.31
C ALA A 245 3.14 -10.26 6.26
N ARG A 246 2.00 -10.40 6.95
CA ARG A 246 1.72 -11.53 7.85
C ARG A 246 1.65 -12.87 7.13
N LYS A 247 1.03 -12.93 5.94
CA LYS A 247 0.98 -14.14 5.10
C LYS A 247 2.38 -14.66 4.76
N HIS A 248 3.32 -13.76 4.58
CA HIS A 248 4.73 -14.09 4.32
C HIS A 248 5.57 -14.23 5.59
N GLN A 249 4.96 -14.17 6.77
CA GLN A 249 5.66 -14.28 8.07
C GLN A 249 6.82 -13.29 8.20
N ALA A 250 6.60 -12.04 7.80
CA ALA A 250 7.61 -10.99 7.86
C ALA A 250 8.02 -10.70 9.31
N ASP A 251 9.31 -10.47 9.52
CA ASP A 251 9.92 -10.10 10.81
C ASP A 251 9.98 -8.58 11.01
N LEU A 252 9.83 -7.82 9.94
CA LEU A 252 9.80 -6.35 9.95
C LEU A 252 8.97 -5.87 8.76
N PHE A 253 8.18 -4.81 8.97
CA PHE A 253 7.42 -4.11 7.93
C PHE A 253 7.95 -2.68 7.78
N VAL A 254 8.32 -2.29 6.56
CA VAL A 254 8.84 -0.96 6.24
C VAL A 254 8.02 -0.36 5.11
N SER A 255 7.22 0.66 5.42
CA SER A 255 6.47 1.44 4.44
C SER A 255 7.27 2.66 4.00
N ILE A 256 7.43 2.84 2.70
CA ILE A 256 8.25 3.88 2.08
C ILE A 256 7.32 4.93 1.47
N HIS A 257 7.51 6.18 1.85
CA HIS A 257 6.74 7.34 1.45
C HIS A 257 7.64 8.52 1.04
N ALA A 258 7.07 9.53 0.40
CA ALA A 258 7.72 10.78 0.02
C ALA A 258 6.67 11.89 -0.08
N ASP A 259 6.01 12.18 1.04
CA ASP A 259 4.82 13.01 1.11
C ASP A 259 5.07 14.50 0.75
N ALA A 260 4.01 15.28 0.65
CA ALA A 260 4.05 16.72 0.49
C ALA A 260 3.73 17.43 1.80
N PHE A 261 4.37 18.56 2.03
CA PHE A 261 4.03 19.47 3.11
C PHE A 261 3.47 20.79 2.52
N THR A 262 2.63 21.49 3.27
CA THR A 262 2.05 22.77 2.83
C THR A 262 3.10 23.84 2.58
N ASP A 263 4.16 23.86 3.41
CA ASP A 263 5.33 24.72 3.20
C ASP A 263 6.35 23.98 2.32
N PRO A 264 6.61 24.47 1.09
CA PRO A 264 7.55 23.83 0.17
C PRO A 264 9.02 23.96 0.59
N SER A 265 9.33 24.72 1.63
CA SER A 265 10.68 24.80 2.19
C SER A 265 11.01 23.61 3.10
N VAL A 266 9.99 22.87 3.56
CA VAL A 266 10.16 21.67 4.39
C VAL A 266 10.91 20.59 3.60
N ARG A 267 11.92 20.00 4.23
CA ARG A 267 12.84 19.04 3.62
C ARG A 267 13.39 18.05 4.63
N GLY A 268 13.94 16.97 4.13
CA GLY A 268 14.63 15.93 4.91
C GLY A 268 13.75 14.74 5.23
N SER A 269 14.40 13.66 5.65
CA SER A 269 13.71 12.40 5.98
C SER A 269 13.11 12.44 7.39
N SER A 270 12.06 11.64 7.60
CA SER A 270 11.44 11.37 8.89
C SER A 270 11.09 9.90 9.03
N VAL A 271 11.04 9.38 10.25
CA VAL A 271 10.60 8.00 10.50
C VAL A 271 9.50 7.99 11.54
N TYR A 272 8.45 7.24 11.26
CA TYR A 272 7.24 7.16 12.06
C TYR A 272 6.98 5.73 12.52
N THR A 273 6.44 5.60 13.73
CA THR A 273 5.92 4.33 14.27
C THR A 273 4.49 4.51 14.75
N LEU A 274 3.80 3.40 14.99
CA LEU A 274 2.44 3.41 15.50
C LEU A 274 2.39 3.99 16.91
N SER A 275 1.37 4.80 17.20
CA SER A 275 0.94 5.16 18.54
C SER A 275 -0.55 4.90 18.72
N ASN A 276 -0.92 4.28 19.82
CA ASN A 276 -2.31 4.12 20.25
C ASN A 276 -2.77 5.26 21.17
N GLY A 277 -1.82 5.99 21.78
CA GLY A 277 -2.07 7.04 22.77
C GLY A 277 -2.11 8.47 22.22
N GLY A 278 -2.08 8.63 20.88
CA GLY A 278 -2.04 9.95 20.23
C GLY A 278 -0.77 10.20 19.43
N ALA A 279 -0.70 11.34 18.74
CA ALA A 279 0.45 11.69 17.92
C ALA A 279 1.48 12.48 18.72
N THR A 280 2.77 12.31 18.42
CA THR A 280 3.87 13.04 19.06
C THR A 280 3.92 14.51 18.65
N SER A 281 3.30 14.87 17.52
CA SER A 281 3.19 16.24 17.04
C SER A 281 1.93 16.42 16.18
N GLU A 282 1.46 17.66 16.03
CA GLU A 282 0.34 17.97 15.12
C GLU A 282 0.69 17.62 13.67
N ALA A 283 1.94 17.81 13.24
CA ALA A 283 2.40 17.39 11.92
C ALA A 283 2.29 15.88 11.74
N ALA A 284 2.70 15.07 12.72
CA ALA A 284 2.54 13.60 12.68
C ALA A 284 1.07 13.17 12.65
N LYS A 285 0.20 13.87 13.39
CA LYS A 285 -1.24 13.63 13.37
C LYS A 285 -1.85 13.92 12.01
N TRP A 286 -1.50 15.06 11.43
CA TRP A 286 -1.96 15.47 10.11
C TRP A 286 -1.51 14.48 9.02
N LEU A 287 -0.22 14.11 9.03
CA LEU A 287 0.34 13.12 8.10
C LEU A 287 -0.41 11.78 8.22
N ALA A 288 -0.59 11.24 9.42
CA ALA A 288 -1.33 9.99 9.60
C ALA A 288 -2.78 10.09 9.12
N ALA A 289 -3.45 11.23 9.35
CA ALA A 289 -4.80 11.44 8.84
C ALA A 289 -4.86 11.47 7.31
N ARG A 290 -3.83 12.02 6.66
CA ARG A 290 -3.71 12.06 5.21
C ARG A 290 -3.45 10.66 4.63
N GLU A 291 -2.45 9.94 5.15
CA GLU A 291 -2.11 8.59 4.71
C GLU A 291 -3.28 7.61 4.91
N ASN A 292 -4.01 7.74 6.01
CA ASN A 292 -5.18 6.90 6.27
C ASN A 292 -6.34 7.13 5.28
N ARG A 293 -6.36 8.24 4.51
CA ARG A 293 -7.35 8.49 3.45
C ARG A 293 -7.05 7.75 2.14
N ALA A 294 -5.90 7.14 1.99
CA ALA A 294 -5.55 6.36 0.79
C ALA A 294 -6.62 5.31 0.43
N ASP A 295 -7.20 4.66 1.45
CA ASP A 295 -8.30 3.70 1.25
C ASP A 295 -9.55 4.34 0.62
N LEU A 296 -9.84 5.62 0.88
CA LEU A 296 -10.96 6.33 0.24
C LEU A 296 -10.66 6.66 -1.22
N ILE A 297 -9.41 7.00 -1.54
CA ILE A 297 -8.96 7.24 -2.93
C ILE A 297 -9.04 5.93 -3.70
N GLY A 298 -8.60 4.83 -3.11
CA GLY A 298 -8.66 3.48 -3.65
C GLY A 298 -10.05 2.82 -3.62
N GLY A 299 -11.09 3.52 -3.14
CA GLY A 299 -12.47 3.02 -3.17
C GLY A 299 -12.74 1.85 -2.24
N VAL A 300 -12.06 1.78 -1.10
CA VAL A 300 -12.34 0.76 -0.08
C VAL A 300 -13.60 1.15 0.68
N ASN A 301 -14.62 0.29 0.65
CA ASN A 301 -15.84 0.51 1.44
C ASN A 301 -15.58 0.29 2.93
N LEU A 302 -15.60 1.37 3.70
CA LEU A 302 -15.37 1.33 5.14
C LEU A 302 -16.52 0.68 5.93
N ALA A 303 -17.72 0.58 5.35
CA ALA A 303 -18.89 -0.02 5.98
C ALA A 303 -18.86 -1.57 6.01
N GLU A 304 -18.04 -2.21 5.18
CA GLU A 304 -17.86 -3.68 5.20
C GLU A 304 -16.94 -4.18 6.34
N ARG A 305 -16.59 -3.31 7.28
CA ARG A 305 -15.69 -3.62 8.41
C ARG A 305 -16.44 -4.22 9.59
N ASN A 306 -16.80 -5.49 9.52
CA ASN A 306 -17.28 -6.26 10.67
C ASN A 306 -16.15 -7.11 11.28
N ASP A 307 -15.24 -6.48 12.05
CA ASP A 307 -14.27 -7.21 12.88
C ASP A 307 -14.08 -6.50 14.23
N VAL A 308 -15.17 -6.35 15.00
CA VAL A 308 -15.11 -5.74 16.33
C VAL A 308 -14.61 -6.71 17.42
N LEU A 309 -14.67 -8.03 17.20
CA LEU A 309 -14.30 -9.05 18.20
C LEU A 309 -12.81 -9.40 18.30
N ALA A 310 -12.02 -9.05 17.28
CA ALA A 310 -10.58 -9.33 17.28
C ALA A 310 -9.74 -8.28 18.01
N SER A 311 -10.32 -7.14 18.40
CA SER A 311 -9.55 -5.98 18.88
C SER A 311 -9.08 -6.07 20.34
N VAL A 312 -9.76 -6.82 21.20
CA VAL A 312 -9.49 -6.81 22.66
C VAL A 312 -8.29 -7.66 23.09
N LEU A 313 -7.98 -8.76 22.40
CA LEU A 313 -6.78 -9.56 22.68
C LEU A 313 -5.51 -9.00 22.01
N LEU A 314 -5.68 -8.00 21.17
CA LEU A 314 -4.64 -7.38 20.35
C LEU A 314 -3.75 -6.41 21.15
N ASP A 315 -4.27 -5.78 22.20
CA ASP A 315 -3.60 -4.66 22.88
C ASP A 315 -2.30 -5.05 23.64
N MET A 316 -2.22 -6.27 24.19
CA MET A 316 -1.04 -6.65 24.97
C MET A 316 0.16 -7.07 24.10
N THR A 317 -0.09 -7.72 22.97
CA THR A 317 0.94 -8.07 21.98
C THR A 317 1.46 -6.84 21.25
N GLN A 318 0.62 -5.82 21.10
CA GLN A 318 0.94 -4.61 20.37
C GLN A 318 1.99 -3.73 21.07
N ASN A 319 2.08 -3.76 22.41
CA ASN A 319 3.06 -2.95 23.14
C ASN A 319 4.51 -3.39 22.86
N ALA A 320 4.80 -4.69 22.90
CA ALA A 320 6.14 -5.20 22.56
C ALA A 320 6.50 -4.93 21.09
N THR A 321 5.51 -5.02 20.19
CA THR A 321 5.68 -4.73 18.76
C THR A 321 5.98 -3.25 18.52
N ILE A 322 5.34 -2.34 19.27
CA ILE A 322 5.60 -0.87 19.20
C ILE A 322 7.00 -0.57 19.70
N GLU A 323 7.48 -1.21 20.77
CA GLU A 323 8.83 -1.02 21.29
C GLU A 323 9.87 -1.43 20.24
N HIS A 324 9.78 -2.64 19.69
CA HIS A 324 10.66 -3.11 18.62
C HIS A 324 10.57 -2.24 17.36
N SER A 325 9.38 -1.73 17.01
CA SER A 325 9.20 -0.75 15.93
C SER A 325 10.01 0.51 16.19
N SER A 326 9.97 1.02 17.41
CA SER A 326 10.69 2.25 17.81
C SER A 326 12.19 2.06 17.78
N ILE A 327 12.69 0.89 18.19
CA ILE A 327 14.12 0.56 18.12
C ILE A 327 14.58 0.50 16.65
N ALA A 328 13.87 -0.27 15.80
CA ALA A 328 14.20 -0.40 14.37
C ALA A 328 14.16 0.97 13.67
N ALA A 329 13.10 1.76 13.90
CA ALA A 329 12.94 3.10 13.36
C ALA A 329 14.08 4.04 13.76
N THR A 330 14.56 3.96 15.02
CA THR A 330 15.68 4.75 15.50
C THR A 330 16.99 4.40 14.77
N ARG A 331 17.24 3.11 14.50
CA ARG A 331 18.41 2.66 13.72
C ARG A 331 18.35 3.18 12.28
N VAL A 332 17.17 3.10 11.65
CA VAL A 332 16.96 3.62 10.30
C VAL A 332 17.13 5.14 10.25
N LEU A 333 16.54 5.88 11.18
CA LEU A 333 16.69 7.35 11.26
C LEU A 333 18.17 7.78 11.43
N ALA A 334 18.94 7.04 12.21
CA ALA A 334 20.37 7.31 12.38
C ALA A 334 21.15 7.19 11.07
N LYS A 335 20.84 6.17 10.24
CA LYS A 335 21.45 6.01 8.90
C LYS A 335 21.00 7.08 7.92
N LEU A 336 19.73 7.46 7.93
CA LEU A 336 19.23 8.54 7.08
C LEU A 336 19.88 9.89 7.43
N ARG A 337 20.13 10.15 8.73
CA ARG A 337 20.88 11.34 9.19
C ARG A 337 22.30 11.38 8.64
N SER A 338 22.95 10.23 8.49
CA SER A 338 24.30 10.16 7.90
C SER A 338 24.27 10.40 6.39
N LEU A 339 23.14 10.16 5.72
CA LEU A 339 22.97 10.43 4.30
C LEU A 339 22.72 11.92 4.03
N GLY A 340 21.99 12.60 4.90
CA GLY A 340 21.64 14.00 4.68
C GLY A 340 20.74 14.60 5.76
N HIS A 341 20.02 15.64 5.36
CA HIS A 341 19.11 16.35 6.27
C HIS A 341 17.96 15.43 6.70
N VAL A 342 17.68 15.40 7.99
CA VAL A 342 16.47 14.82 8.56
C VAL A 342 15.55 15.93 9.04
N HIS A 343 14.27 15.85 8.70
CA HIS A 343 13.26 16.83 9.12
C HIS A 343 13.03 16.74 10.64
N GLN A 344 12.97 15.51 11.16
CA GLN A 344 12.83 15.26 12.59
C GLN A 344 14.03 14.50 13.13
N THR A 345 14.60 15.01 14.22
CA THR A 345 15.80 14.43 14.85
C THR A 345 15.51 13.20 15.70
N ARG A 346 14.22 12.94 15.98
CA ARG A 346 13.71 11.77 16.71
C ARG A 346 12.59 11.13 15.90
N ILE A 347 12.37 9.85 16.12
CA ILE A 347 11.21 9.17 15.56
C ILE A 347 9.93 9.85 16.02
N GLN A 348 8.93 9.86 15.16
CA GLN A 348 7.61 10.39 15.42
C GLN A 348 6.60 9.24 15.55
N GLN A 349 5.49 9.49 16.22
CA GLN A 349 4.45 8.48 16.42
C GLN A 349 3.08 9.05 16.11
N ALA A 350 2.24 8.27 15.44
CA ALA A 350 0.84 8.60 15.19
C ALA A 350 0.01 7.35 14.82
N GLY A 351 -1.28 7.54 14.64
CA GLY A 351 -2.25 6.48 14.39
C GLY A 351 -2.30 5.99 12.93
N PHE A 352 -1.18 5.63 12.33
CA PHE A 352 -1.12 5.11 10.96
C PHE A 352 -1.81 3.74 10.85
N VAL A 353 -2.82 3.63 9.99
CA VAL A 353 -3.54 2.35 9.77
C VAL A 353 -2.61 1.30 9.18
N VAL A 354 -1.70 1.68 8.28
CA VAL A 354 -0.75 0.77 7.65
C VAL A 354 0.28 0.17 8.61
N LEU A 355 0.44 0.74 9.81
CA LEU A 355 1.36 0.24 10.84
C LEU A 355 0.66 -0.58 11.94
N LYS A 356 -0.66 -0.79 11.84
CA LYS A 356 -1.43 -1.54 12.84
C LYS A 356 -1.26 -3.06 12.67
N SER A 357 -0.04 -3.55 12.74
CA SER A 357 0.24 -4.98 12.86
C SER A 357 0.32 -5.38 14.33
N PRO A 358 -0.35 -6.46 14.75
CA PRO A 358 -0.28 -6.91 16.15
C PRO A 358 1.04 -7.58 16.49
N ASP A 359 1.72 -8.14 15.52
CA ASP A 359 2.80 -9.12 15.69
C ASP A 359 4.06 -8.83 14.86
N ILE A 360 4.05 -7.79 14.00
CA ILE A 360 5.21 -7.42 13.18
C ILE A 360 5.63 -6.00 13.53
N PRO A 361 6.88 -5.77 14.01
CA PRO A 361 7.45 -4.45 14.13
C PRO A 361 7.34 -3.68 12.81
N SER A 362 6.85 -2.44 12.87
CA SER A 362 6.45 -1.70 11.67
C SER A 362 6.88 -0.24 11.74
N MET A 363 7.36 0.30 10.63
CA MET A 363 7.69 1.73 10.50
C MET A 363 7.26 2.29 9.16
N LEU A 364 7.00 3.59 9.12
CA LEU A 364 6.81 4.38 7.91
C LEU A 364 7.97 5.37 7.79
N VAL A 365 8.58 5.41 6.62
CA VAL A 365 9.73 6.26 6.32
C VAL A 365 9.32 7.27 5.27
N GLU A 366 9.26 8.55 5.66
CA GLU A 366 9.27 9.65 4.73
C GLU A 366 10.71 9.86 4.26
N THR A 367 10.99 9.52 3.02
CA THR A 367 12.34 9.59 2.47
C THR A 367 12.78 11.01 2.18
N ALA A 368 11.84 11.87 1.81
CA ALA A 368 11.99 13.31 1.57
C ALA A 368 10.58 13.90 1.34
N PHE A 369 10.45 15.21 1.18
CA PHE A 369 9.18 15.85 0.85
C PHE A 369 9.11 16.23 -0.63
N ILE A 370 8.23 15.57 -1.39
CA ILE A 370 8.09 15.76 -2.84
C ILE A 370 7.60 17.18 -3.21
N SER A 371 6.97 17.89 -2.25
CA SER A 371 6.57 19.30 -2.40
C SER A 371 7.76 20.26 -2.47
N ASN A 372 8.93 19.87 -1.96
CA ASN A 372 10.17 20.63 -2.06
C ASN A 372 10.82 20.38 -3.44
N PRO A 373 11.06 21.44 -4.27
CA PRO A 373 11.56 21.22 -5.63
C PRO A 373 12.95 20.56 -5.71
N ASP A 374 13.82 20.86 -4.75
CA ASP A 374 15.16 20.27 -4.73
C ASP A 374 15.11 18.79 -4.33
N GLU A 375 14.21 18.45 -3.38
CA GLU A 375 14.00 17.05 -3.00
C GLU A 375 13.26 16.28 -4.08
N GLU A 376 12.26 16.86 -4.76
CA GLU A 376 11.61 16.26 -5.92
C GLU A 376 12.64 15.87 -6.99
N LYS A 377 13.58 16.78 -7.31
CA LYS A 377 14.68 16.51 -8.23
C LYS A 377 15.57 15.37 -7.76
N ARG A 378 15.91 15.33 -6.48
CA ARG A 378 16.72 14.25 -5.86
C ARG A 378 15.97 12.92 -5.87
N LEU A 379 14.68 12.92 -5.52
CA LEU A 379 13.84 11.71 -5.51
C LEU A 379 13.71 11.06 -6.89
N ARG A 380 13.77 11.84 -7.97
CA ARG A 380 13.82 11.33 -9.36
C ARG A 380 15.17 10.75 -9.74
N ASN A 381 16.24 11.06 -8.98
CA ASN A 381 17.59 10.63 -9.29
C ASN A 381 17.84 9.19 -8.79
N GLY A 382 18.16 8.29 -9.72
CA GLY A 382 18.41 6.88 -9.41
C GLY A 382 19.59 6.65 -8.44
N SER A 383 20.62 7.51 -8.46
CA SER A 383 21.76 7.43 -7.54
C SER A 383 21.31 7.77 -6.10
N TYR A 384 20.51 8.83 -5.93
CA TYR A 384 19.98 9.20 -4.62
C TYR A 384 19.01 8.13 -4.07
N GLN A 385 18.14 7.56 -4.92
CA GLN A 385 17.30 6.42 -4.53
C GLN A 385 18.13 5.21 -4.08
N ASN A 386 19.29 4.98 -4.71
CA ASN A 386 20.23 3.94 -4.28
C ASN A 386 20.80 4.23 -2.89
N GLN A 387 21.22 5.47 -2.63
CA GLN A 387 21.75 5.89 -1.33
C GLN A 387 20.68 5.77 -0.22
N LEU A 388 19.42 6.14 -0.52
CA LEU A 388 18.29 5.92 0.40
C LEU A 388 18.12 4.44 0.73
N ALA A 389 18.10 3.57 -0.30
CA ALA A 389 17.96 2.13 -0.11
C ALA A 389 19.14 1.53 0.70
N ASP A 390 20.38 2.01 0.50
CA ASP A 390 21.55 1.60 1.28
C ASP A 390 21.45 2.04 2.74
N SER A 391 20.97 3.26 2.99
CA SER A 391 20.74 3.79 4.35
C SER A 391 19.63 3.02 5.08
N LEU A 392 18.52 2.73 4.41
CA LEU A 392 17.44 1.92 4.97
C LEU A 392 17.93 0.52 5.33
N LEU A 393 18.62 -0.16 4.41
CA LEU A 393 19.20 -1.48 4.69
C LEU A 393 20.18 -1.44 5.86
N GLY A 394 21.06 -0.41 5.92
CA GLY A 394 21.99 -0.25 7.02
C GLY A 394 21.32 -0.22 8.38
N GLY A 395 20.23 0.54 8.51
CA GLY A 395 19.45 0.62 9.76
C GLY A 395 18.73 -0.70 10.09
N ILE A 396 18.18 -1.38 9.08
CA ILE A 396 17.55 -2.70 9.22
C ILE A 396 18.57 -3.75 9.68
N LEU A 397 19.76 -3.76 9.11
CA LEU A 397 20.84 -4.67 9.51
C LEU A 397 21.29 -4.42 10.95
N ASP A 398 21.45 -3.15 11.35
CA ASP A 398 21.84 -2.81 12.73
C ASP A 398 20.78 -3.30 13.72
N TYR A 399 19.48 -3.17 13.37
CA TYR A 399 18.39 -3.69 14.20
C TYR A 399 18.47 -5.22 14.35
N PHE A 400 18.56 -5.98 13.25
CA PHE A 400 18.56 -7.44 13.33
C PHE A 400 19.85 -8.05 13.90
N ARG A 401 20.98 -7.35 13.87
CA ARG A 401 22.19 -7.77 14.58
C ARG A 401 22.03 -7.71 16.10
N GLU A 402 21.27 -6.74 16.58
CA GLU A 402 21.01 -6.53 18.01
C GLU A 402 19.81 -7.36 18.49
N TYR A 403 18.77 -7.48 17.65
CA TYR A 403 17.52 -8.19 17.96
C TYR A 403 17.18 -9.23 16.88
N PRO A 404 17.95 -10.31 16.80
CA PRO A 404 17.72 -11.34 15.79
C PRO A 404 16.44 -12.14 16.10
N PRO A 405 15.53 -12.32 15.11
CA PRO A 405 14.33 -13.13 15.34
C PRO A 405 14.68 -14.60 15.63
N PRO A 406 13.99 -15.26 16.58
CA PRO A 406 14.24 -16.64 16.94
C PRO A 406 14.14 -17.59 15.72
N GLY A 407 15.03 -18.58 15.63
CA GLY A 407 15.05 -19.57 14.55
C GLY A 407 15.58 -19.05 13.22
N THR A 408 16.08 -17.82 13.15
CA THR A 408 16.72 -17.25 11.95
C THR A 408 18.24 -17.46 11.96
N ARG A 409 18.86 -17.29 10.78
CA ARG A 409 20.32 -17.30 10.66
C ARG A 409 21.01 -16.15 11.38
N PHE A 410 20.33 -15.06 11.64
CA PHE A 410 20.80 -13.93 12.44
C PHE A 410 20.86 -14.24 13.93
N ALA A 411 20.05 -15.19 14.44
CA ALA A 411 20.02 -15.59 15.85
C ALA A 411 21.28 -16.36 16.28
N ARG A 412 22.09 -16.84 15.33
CA ARG A 412 23.45 -17.31 15.63
C ARG A 412 24.39 -16.10 15.44
N GLY A 413 24.83 -15.51 16.56
CA GLY A 413 26.02 -14.66 16.55
C GLY A 413 27.18 -15.38 15.88
N PRO A 414 28.27 -14.68 15.49
CA PRO A 414 29.45 -15.33 14.96
C PRO A 414 29.79 -16.50 15.88
N SER A 415 29.82 -17.72 15.32
CA SER A 415 30.14 -18.92 16.06
C SER A 415 31.46 -18.67 16.80
N ARG A 416 31.43 -18.48 18.12
CA ARG A 416 32.59 -18.71 18.93
C ARG A 416 32.93 -20.16 18.68
N SER A 417 34.03 -20.42 18.02
CA SER A 417 34.61 -21.75 17.88
C SER A 417 34.70 -22.34 19.28
N PRO A 418 34.29 -23.58 19.52
CA PRO A 418 34.40 -24.22 20.81
C PRO A 418 35.87 -24.31 21.33
N ASP A 419 36.85 -24.09 20.45
CA ASP A 419 38.28 -24.24 20.70
C ASP A 419 38.93 -23.07 21.43
N ALA A 420 38.22 -21.97 21.76
CA ALA A 420 38.79 -20.84 22.51
C ALA A 420 38.52 -20.87 24.01
N ALA A 421 37.91 -21.97 24.52
CA ALA A 421 37.59 -22.11 25.95
C ALA A 421 38.49 -23.13 26.68
N SER A 422 39.48 -23.78 26.01
CA SER A 422 40.36 -24.78 26.63
C SER A 422 41.71 -24.23 27.10
N ASP A 423 42.10 -22.97 26.74
CA ASP A 423 43.45 -22.48 27.08
C ASP A 423 43.47 -21.44 28.22
N ALA A 424 42.39 -21.26 28.97
CA ALA A 424 42.38 -20.28 30.08
C ALA A 424 42.28 -20.87 31.48
N ASN A 425 42.50 -22.20 31.66
CA ASN A 425 42.28 -22.81 32.98
C ASN A 425 43.47 -23.64 33.50
N ASP A 426 44.69 -23.47 32.96
CA ASP A 426 45.84 -24.33 33.38
C ASP A 426 47.00 -23.58 34.02
N ASP A 427 46.83 -22.32 34.48
CA ASP A 427 47.89 -21.56 35.10
C ASP A 427 47.51 -20.94 36.50
N LEU A 428 46.84 -21.66 37.38
CA LEU A 428 46.70 -21.26 38.79
C LEU A 428 46.62 -22.47 39.72
N ILE A 429 47.70 -23.31 39.76
CA ILE A 429 48.00 -24.16 40.93
C ILE A 429 49.53 -24.12 41.15
N GLY A 430 49.99 -23.21 41.99
CA GLY A 430 51.34 -23.24 42.60
C GLY A 430 51.20 -23.27 44.11
N PRO A 431 52.11 -24.00 44.84
CA PRO A 431 51.84 -24.55 46.16
C PRO A 431 52.05 -23.52 47.29
N GLY A 432 51.36 -23.80 48.40
CA GLY A 432 51.23 -23.00 49.61
C GLY A 432 52.51 -22.56 50.31
N SER A 433 52.41 -21.52 51.06
CA SER A 433 53.17 -21.36 52.32
C SER A 433 52.31 -20.68 53.39
N SER A 434 52.14 -21.35 54.46
CA SER A 434 51.70 -20.90 55.77
C SER A 434 52.52 -19.71 56.21
N ASP A 435 51.88 -18.67 56.71
CA ASP A 435 52.29 -17.96 57.95
C ASP A 435 51.22 -16.88 58.26
N ALA A 436 50.54 -17.11 59.38
CA ALA A 436 49.85 -16.04 60.09
C ALA A 436 50.87 -15.28 60.98
N PRO A 437 50.66 -14.01 61.26
CA PRO A 437 50.24 -13.73 62.63
C PRO A 437 49.18 -12.62 62.78
N ASN A 438 48.30 -12.96 63.65
CA ASN A 438 47.48 -12.19 64.55
C ASN A 438 48.06 -10.84 65.01
N LEU A 439 47.33 -9.75 64.96
CA LEU A 439 47.43 -8.66 65.93
C LEU A 439 46.14 -7.83 65.98
N LEU A 440 45.64 -7.87 67.16
CA LEU A 440 44.52 -7.10 67.72
C LEU A 440 44.75 -5.57 67.76
N ALA A 441 43.65 -4.82 67.66
CA ALA A 441 43.19 -3.77 68.54
C ALA A 441 43.52 -2.30 68.22
N ARG A 442 42.47 -1.50 68.49
CA ARG A 442 42.30 -0.07 68.81
C ARG A 442 42.22 0.86 67.59
N GLY A 443 41.14 1.61 67.43
CA GLY A 443 40.41 2.44 68.41
C GLY A 443 40.77 3.93 68.15
N ASP A 444 39.82 4.58 67.52
CA ASP A 444 39.21 5.89 67.83
C ASP A 444 38.32 6.31 66.64
#